data_5f77e44ea124dd8867e607f9ab6c7ba9
#
_entry.id   5f77e44ea124dd8867e607f9ab6c7ba9
#
_cell.length_a   1.000
_cell.length_b   1.000
_cell.length_c   1.000
_cell.angle_alpha   90.00
_cell.angle_beta   90.00
_cell.angle_gamma   90.00
#
_symmetry.space_group_name_H-M   'P 1'
#
loop_
_entity.id
_entity.type
_entity.pdbx_description
1 polymer ?
#
loop_
_entity_poly.entity_id
_entity_poly.type
_entity_poly.pdbx_seq_one_letter_code
_entity_poly.pdbx_strand_id
1 'polypeptide(L)'
;MKHGGVTKFSIQNLLGPIVILILLTHFVGGASTSLQLITQFALCLFVMVLALQVFVGNSGVLSFGHGAFALIGSYTSAILTAPVNIKDNALAMNQLWEPLVSPQVNVYVSLVISAVVSGLVAGITGSLLMRLNGLAAGIATFALLGVAYNVFFNNKEIGPGSQALPGVPWITNTWILLLLAV
;
A
#
# COMPACT_ATOMS: atom_id res chain seq x y z
N MET A 1 0.26 -25.77 -34.40
CA MET A 1 0.20 -24.95 -33.19
C MET A 1 0.06 -23.48 -33.61
N LYS A 2 -1.14 -22.91 -33.50
CA LYS A 2 -1.39 -21.51 -33.83
C LYS A 2 -0.80 -20.65 -32.71
N HIS A 3 0.21 -19.84 -33.02
CA HIS A 3 0.67 -18.76 -32.14
C HIS A 3 -0.51 -17.82 -31.90
N GLY A 4 -1.05 -17.85 -30.69
CA GLY A 4 -2.04 -16.90 -30.22
C GLY A 4 -1.43 -15.50 -30.33
N GLY A 5 -2.01 -14.66 -31.19
CA GLY A 5 -1.60 -13.28 -31.36
C GLY A 5 -1.67 -12.59 -30.01
N VAL A 6 -0.54 -12.00 -29.60
CA VAL A 6 -0.49 -11.00 -28.53
C VAL A 6 -1.48 -9.91 -28.94
N THR A 7 -2.63 -9.88 -28.28
CA THR A 7 -3.62 -8.82 -28.48
C THR A 7 -2.91 -7.52 -28.20
N LYS A 8 -2.73 -6.70 -29.25
CA LYS A 8 -2.23 -5.33 -29.11
C LYS A 8 -3.08 -4.70 -28.01
N PHE A 9 -2.48 -4.41 -26.89
CA PHE A 9 -3.12 -3.69 -25.78
C PHE A 9 -3.50 -2.34 -26.35
N SER A 10 -4.76 -2.22 -26.77
CA SER A 10 -5.23 -1.00 -27.43
C SER A 10 -5.26 0.08 -26.36
N ILE A 11 -4.64 1.22 -26.63
CA ILE A 11 -4.70 2.43 -25.80
C ILE A 11 -6.15 2.72 -25.37
N GLN A 12 -7.13 2.37 -26.21
CA GLN A 12 -8.57 2.49 -25.92
C GLN A 12 -9.03 1.66 -24.72
N ASN A 13 -8.41 0.50 -24.47
CA ASN A 13 -8.76 -0.34 -23.31
C ASN A 13 -8.25 0.26 -21.98
N LEU A 14 -7.25 1.11 -22.05
CA LEU A 14 -6.68 1.81 -20.90
C LEU A 14 -7.42 3.13 -20.63
N LEU A 15 -7.87 3.80 -21.68
CA LEU A 15 -8.62 5.06 -21.56
C LEU A 15 -9.97 4.89 -20.85
N GLY A 16 -10.65 3.77 -21.04
CA GLY A 16 -11.96 3.52 -20.43
C GLY A 16 -11.93 3.60 -18.89
N PRO A 17 -11.12 2.79 -18.20
CA PRO A 17 -10.98 2.85 -16.75
C PRO A 17 -10.53 4.22 -16.23
N ILE A 18 -9.59 4.88 -16.92
CA ILE A 18 -9.09 6.20 -16.54
C ILE A 18 -10.21 7.25 -16.60
N VAL A 19 -10.99 7.27 -17.68
CA VAL A 19 -12.11 8.19 -17.82
C VAL A 19 -13.16 7.95 -16.75
N ILE A 20 -13.48 6.69 -16.44
CA ILE A 20 -14.42 6.32 -15.36
C ILE A 20 -13.92 6.84 -14.01
N LEU A 21 -12.63 6.67 -13.70
CA LEU A 21 -12.04 7.16 -12.46
C LEU A 21 -12.07 8.68 -12.35
N ILE A 22 -11.79 9.40 -13.44
CA ILE A 22 -11.85 10.87 -13.50
C ILE A 22 -13.30 11.34 -13.26
N LEU A 23 -14.26 10.74 -13.94
CA LEU A 23 -15.68 11.08 -13.78
C LEU A 23 -16.17 10.80 -12.35
N LEU A 24 -15.81 9.65 -11.79
CA LEU A 24 -16.14 9.27 -10.42
C LEU A 24 -15.56 10.26 -9.40
N THR A 25 -14.29 10.62 -9.55
CA THR A 25 -13.62 11.60 -8.69
C THR A 25 -14.24 12.99 -8.79
N HIS A 26 -14.61 13.41 -10.00
CA HIS A 26 -15.27 14.70 -10.22
C HIS A 26 -16.67 14.73 -9.59
N PHE A 27 -17.46 13.68 -9.78
CA PHE A 27 -18.82 13.59 -9.22
C PHE A 27 -18.81 13.55 -7.69
N VAL A 28 -17.84 12.85 -7.09
CA VAL A 28 -17.71 12.70 -5.64
C VAL A 28 -17.11 13.95 -4.98
N GLY A 29 -16.40 14.82 -5.70
CA GLY A 29 -15.79 16.05 -5.16
C GLY A 29 -16.80 17.03 -4.53
N GLY A 30 -18.07 17.01 -4.96
CA GLY A 30 -19.16 17.78 -4.36
C GLY A 30 -20.07 16.99 -3.40
N ALA A 31 -19.75 15.71 -3.13
CA ALA A 31 -20.60 14.82 -2.34
C ALA A 31 -20.28 14.89 -0.84
N SER A 32 -21.05 14.14 -0.04
CA SER A 32 -20.84 14.02 1.41
C SER A 32 -19.45 13.50 1.75
N THR A 33 -18.92 13.89 2.91
CA THR A 33 -17.59 13.47 3.42
C THR A 33 -17.44 11.93 3.44
N SER A 34 -18.52 11.22 3.74
CA SER A 34 -18.53 9.75 3.75
C SER A 34 -18.25 9.16 2.36
N LEU A 35 -18.86 9.73 1.32
CA LEU A 35 -18.64 9.28 -0.07
C LEU A 35 -17.21 9.60 -0.53
N GLN A 36 -16.67 10.74 -0.13
CA GLN A 36 -15.28 11.09 -0.42
C GLN A 36 -14.31 10.08 0.20
N LEU A 37 -14.49 9.70 1.47
CA LEU A 37 -13.68 8.70 2.15
C LEU A 37 -13.75 7.32 1.48
N ILE A 38 -14.94 6.87 1.13
CA ILE A 38 -15.13 5.59 0.42
C ILE A 38 -14.40 5.61 -0.92
N THR A 39 -14.49 6.70 -1.67
CA THR A 39 -13.81 6.84 -2.97
C THR A 39 -12.31 6.86 -2.84
N GLN A 40 -11.76 7.57 -1.84
CA GLN A 40 -10.33 7.57 -1.56
C GLN A 40 -9.82 6.18 -1.21
N PHE A 41 -10.56 5.45 -0.38
CA PHE A 41 -10.22 4.07 -0.05
C PHE A 41 -10.29 3.15 -1.27
N ALA A 42 -11.30 3.30 -2.12
CA ALA A 42 -11.43 2.55 -3.36
C ALA A 42 -10.27 2.83 -4.33
N LEU A 43 -9.80 4.08 -4.45
CA LEU A 43 -8.63 4.43 -5.26
C LEU A 43 -7.35 3.77 -4.73
N CYS A 44 -7.14 3.75 -3.41
CA CYS A 44 -6.01 3.04 -2.81
C CYS A 44 -6.04 1.53 -3.10
N LEU A 45 -7.21 0.90 -2.97
CA LEU A 45 -7.38 -0.51 -3.33
C LEU A 45 -7.15 -0.76 -4.83
N PHE A 46 -7.59 0.16 -5.68
CA PHE A 46 -7.37 0.06 -7.12
C PHE A 46 -5.87 0.07 -7.47
N VAL A 47 -5.08 0.97 -6.88
CA VAL A 47 -3.62 0.99 -7.04
C VAL A 47 -3.00 -0.34 -6.60
N MET A 48 -3.45 -0.89 -5.47
CA MET A 48 -2.96 -2.18 -4.97
C MET A 48 -3.28 -3.32 -5.94
N VAL A 49 -4.48 -3.34 -6.51
CA VAL A 49 -4.89 -4.34 -7.52
C VAL A 49 -4.08 -4.19 -8.80
N LEU A 50 -3.82 -2.97 -9.26
CA LEU A 50 -2.98 -2.74 -10.43
C LEU A 50 -1.55 -3.23 -10.21
N ALA A 51 -0.95 -2.94 -9.05
CA ALA A 51 0.39 -3.42 -8.71
C ALA A 51 0.45 -4.95 -8.71
N LEU A 52 -0.58 -5.62 -8.15
CA LEU A 52 -0.70 -7.07 -8.19
C LEU A 52 -0.84 -7.59 -9.64
N GLN A 53 -1.65 -6.93 -10.46
CA GLN A 53 -1.88 -7.29 -11.86
C GLN A 53 -0.59 -7.21 -12.68
N VAL A 54 0.20 -6.15 -12.51
CA VAL A 54 1.50 -5.99 -13.17
C VAL A 54 2.46 -7.11 -12.76
N PHE A 55 2.49 -7.45 -11.49
CA PHE A 55 3.35 -8.54 -11.03
C PHE A 55 2.91 -9.90 -11.57
N VAL A 56 1.64 -10.27 -11.40
CA VAL A 56 1.09 -11.56 -11.86
C VAL A 56 1.19 -11.68 -13.38
N GLY A 57 0.90 -10.60 -14.10
CA GLY A 57 0.97 -10.58 -15.56
C GLY A 57 2.38 -10.80 -16.11
N ASN A 58 3.42 -10.34 -15.41
CA ASN A 58 4.80 -10.51 -15.83
C ASN A 58 5.44 -11.80 -15.31
N SER A 59 5.12 -12.21 -14.07
CA SER A 59 5.73 -13.40 -13.46
C SER A 59 4.98 -14.68 -13.70
N GLY A 60 3.69 -14.61 -14.03
CA GLY A 60 2.80 -15.78 -14.12
C GLY A 60 2.54 -16.48 -12.78
N VAL A 61 3.01 -15.90 -11.67
CA VAL A 61 2.90 -16.46 -10.32
C VAL A 61 1.98 -15.59 -9.48
N LEU A 62 0.97 -16.20 -8.85
CA LEU A 62 0.12 -15.50 -7.89
C LEU A 62 0.93 -15.20 -6.63
N SER A 63 1.07 -13.91 -6.29
CA SER A 63 1.80 -13.46 -5.10
C SER A 63 0.85 -12.87 -4.06
N PHE A 64 0.90 -13.40 -2.86
CA PHE A 64 0.23 -12.82 -1.68
C PHE A 64 1.14 -11.84 -0.92
N GLY A 65 2.42 -11.75 -1.29
CA GLY A 65 3.41 -10.88 -0.66
C GLY A 65 3.14 -9.39 -0.82
N HIS A 66 2.35 -8.98 -1.81
CA HIS A 66 1.95 -7.58 -2.00
C HIS A 66 1.26 -6.99 -0.77
N GLY A 67 0.44 -7.78 -0.07
CA GLY A 67 -0.16 -7.38 1.21
C GLY A 67 0.88 -7.07 2.29
N ALA A 68 1.97 -7.83 2.36
CA ALA A 68 3.06 -7.57 3.30
C ALA A 68 3.76 -6.23 2.99
N PHE A 69 4.05 -5.95 1.72
CA PHE A 69 4.70 -4.69 1.33
C PHE A 69 3.79 -3.49 1.53
N ALA A 70 2.50 -3.62 1.25
CA ALA A 70 1.49 -2.60 1.55
C ALA A 70 1.40 -2.33 3.06
N LEU A 71 1.45 -3.38 3.89
CA LEU A 71 1.47 -3.27 5.34
C LEU A 71 2.71 -2.51 5.82
N ILE A 72 3.91 -2.89 5.37
CA ILE A 72 5.17 -2.22 5.72
C ILE A 72 5.13 -0.74 5.32
N GLY A 73 4.71 -0.43 4.09
CA GLY A 73 4.62 0.93 3.59
C GLY A 73 3.62 1.79 4.37
N SER A 74 2.43 1.26 4.67
CA SER A 74 1.39 1.97 5.42
C SER A 74 1.81 2.26 6.85
N TYR A 75 2.41 1.29 7.56
CA TYR A 75 2.93 1.50 8.91
C TYR A 75 4.07 2.52 8.93
N THR A 76 5.02 2.43 8.00
CA THR A 76 6.12 3.39 7.89
C THR A 76 5.59 4.80 7.67
N SER A 77 4.66 4.99 6.73
CA SER A 77 4.06 6.29 6.45
C SER A 77 3.28 6.81 7.65
N ALA A 78 2.48 5.97 8.28
CA ALA A 78 1.65 6.35 9.43
C ALA A 78 2.49 6.76 10.64
N ILE A 79 3.56 6.02 10.96
CA ILE A 79 4.48 6.36 12.06
C ILE A 79 5.21 7.68 11.78
N LEU A 80 5.66 7.90 10.54
CA LEU A 80 6.38 9.12 10.18
C LEU A 80 5.50 10.37 10.17
N THR A 81 4.20 10.23 9.93
CA THR A 81 3.26 11.36 9.82
C THR A 81 2.47 11.63 11.08
N ALA A 82 2.34 10.65 11.97
CA ALA A 82 1.61 10.80 13.22
C ALA A 82 2.25 11.91 14.09
N PRO A 83 1.44 12.82 14.70
CA PRO A 83 1.94 13.85 15.58
C PRO A 83 2.66 13.27 16.80
N VAL A 84 3.77 13.90 17.20
CA VAL A 84 4.61 13.46 18.34
C VAL A 84 3.79 13.35 19.63
N ASN A 85 2.93 14.34 19.91
CA ASN A 85 2.06 14.34 21.09
C ASN A 85 1.10 13.13 21.14
N ILE A 86 0.72 12.58 19.99
CA ILE A 86 -0.12 11.38 19.92
C ILE A 86 0.74 10.13 20.14
N LYS A 87 1.96 10.11 19.59
CA LYS A 87 2.90 9.00 19.79
C LYS A 87 3.26 8.82 21.27
N ASP A 88 3.50 9.94 21.97
CA ASP A 88 3.89 9.91 23.39
C ASP A 88 2.72 9.56 24.32
N ASN A 89 1.51 10.04 24.00
CA ASN A 89 0.36 9.95 24.91
C ASN A 89 -0.65 8.85 24.53
N ALA A 90 -0.59 8.31 23.30
CA ALA A 90 -1.51 7.25 22.91
C ALA A 90 -1.11 5.93 23.56
N LEU A 91 -2.07 5.29 24.25
CA LEU A 91 -1.90 3.97 24.87
C LEU A 91 -1.33 2.90 23.92
N ALA A 92 -1.59 3.08 22.62
CA ALA A 92 -1.12 2.18 21.57
C ALA A 92 0.35 2.37 21.20
N MET A 93 0.96 3.51 21.54
CA MET A 93 2.29 3.90 21.05
C MET A 93 3.29 4.23 22.17
N ASN A 94 2.91 4.09 23.44
CA ASN A 94 3.76 4.38 24.59
C ASN A 94 5.00 3.48 24.71
N GLN A 95 5.08 2.42 23.92
CA GLN A 95 6.21 1.49 23.85
C GLN A 95 6.99 1.62 22.53
N LEU A 96 6.67 2.63 21.70
CA LEU A 96 7.35 2.84 20.44
C LEU A 96 8.82 3.15 20.67
N TRP A 97 9.69 2.55 19.86
CA TRP A 97 11.13 2.78 19.93
C TRP A 97 11.47 4.27 19.73
N GLU A 98 12.27 4.84 20.64
CA GLU A 98 12.55 6.29 20.70
C GLU A 98 12.91 6.96 19.35
N PRO A 99 13.74 6.35 18.47
CA PRO A 99 14.01 6.91 17.16
C PRO A 99 12.79 7.07 16.25
N LEU A 100 11.71 6.31 16.51
CA LEU A 100 10.47 6.38 15.73
C LEU A 100 9.47 7.40 16.31
N VAL A 101 9.65 7.83 17.55
CA VAL A 101 8.79 8.83 18.21
C VAL A 101 9.06 10.22 17.67
N SER A 102 10.34 10.61 17.57
CA SER A 102 10.76 11.96 17.20
C SER A 102 10.39 12.42 15.78
N PRO A 103 10.45 11.57 14.71
CA PRO A 103 10.20 12.03 13.37
C PRO A 103 8.74 12.42 13.16
N GLN A 104 8.51 13.65 12.71
CA GLN A 104 7.24 14.10 12.15
C GLN A 104 7.54 14.78 10.82
N VAL A 105 7.19 14.12 9.74
CA VAL A 105 7.44 14.61 8.37
C VAL A 105 6.14 14.87 7.62
N ASN A 106 6.26 15.67 6.57
CA ASN A 106 5.14 15.92 5.68
C ASN A 106 4.68 14.61 5.01
N VAL A 107 3.37 14.47 4.76
CA VAL A 107 2.75 13.28 4.15
C VAL A 107 3.44 12.89 2.85
N TYR A 108 3.78 13.84 1.99
CA TYR A 108 4.44 13.55 0.71
C TYR A 108 5.85 12.98 0.88
N VAL A 109 6.60 13.50 1.84
CA VAL A 109 7.94 12.98 2.18
C VAL A 109 7.82 11.58 2.76
N SER A 110 6.83 11.35 3.62
CA SER A 110 6.58 10.02 4.21
C SER A 110 6.22 8.98 3.15
N LEU A 111 5.46 9.35 2.11
CA LEU A 111 5.15 8.46 0.98
C LEU A 111 6.42 8.01 0.24
N VAL A 112 7.35 8.93 0.01
CA VAL A 112 8.62 8.59 -0.66
C VAL A 112 9.45 7.65 0.23
N ILE A 113 9.57 7.97 1.53
CA ILE A 113 10.32 7.14 2.47
C ILE A 113 9.69 5.75 2.59
N SER A 114 8.37 5.67 2.73
CA SER A 114 7.66 4.40 2.83
C SER A 114 7.76 3.55 1.56
N ALA A 115 7.76 4.19 0.39
CA ALA A 115 7.98 3.50 -0.89
C ALA A 115 9.40 2.92 -0.98
N VAL A 116 10.42 3.68 -0.54
CA VAL A 116 11.81 3.20 -0.51
C VAL A 116 11.98 2.04 0.48
N VAL A 117 11.46 2.18 1.71
CA VAL A 117 11.54 1.13 2.74
C VAL A 117 10.83 -0.15 2.28
N SER A 118 9.59 -0.02 1.82
CA SER A 118 8.82 -1.15 1.30
C SER A 118 9.49 -1.79 0.08
N GLY A 119 10.03 -0.96 -0.83
CA GLY A 119 10.77 -1.42 -2.01
C GLY A 119 12.06 -2.15 -1.68
N LEU A 120 12.83 -1.70 -0.69
CA LEU A 120 14.03 -2.39 -0.23
C LEU A 120 13.70 -3.77 0.37
N VAL A 121 12.67 -3.83 1.24
CA VAL A 121 12.20 -5.10 1.80
C VAL A 121 11.70 -6.03 0.70
N ALA A 122 10.94 -5.50 -0.26
CA ALA A 122 10.47 -6.27 -1.42
C ALA A 122 11.63 -6.78 -2.29
N GLY A 123 12.67 -5.98 -2.51
CA GLY A 123 13.87 -6.37 -3.26
C GLY A 123 14.63 -7.51 -2.58
N ILE A 124 14.84 -7.40 -1.26
CA ILE A 124 15.55 -8.43 -0.47
C ILE A 124 14.74 -9.73 -0.45
N THR A 125 13.48 -9.67 -0.04
CA THR A 125 12.62 -10.86 0.07
C THR A 125 12.29 -11.44 -1.30
N GLY A 126 12.04 -10.59 -2.30
CA GLY A 126 11.75 -10.99 -3.66
C GLY A 126 12.91 -11.75 -4.29
N SER A 127 14.16 -11.33 -4.06
CA SER A 127 15.34 -12.03 -4.59
C SER A 127 15.47 -13.48 -4.08
N LEU A 128 15.03 -13.74 -2.84
CA LEU A 128 14.96 -15.10 -2.28
C LEU A 128 13.77 -15.88 -2.88
N LEU A 129 12.61 -15.24 -2.96
CA LEU A 129 11.36 -15.86 -3.40
C LEU A 129 11.36 -16.18 -4.90
N MET A 130 12.07 -15.41 -5.72
CA MET A 130 12.22 -15.67 -7.16
C MET A 130 12.94 -16.99 -7.49
N ARG A 131 13.59 -17.62 -6.52
CA ARG A 131 14.19 -18.95 -6.68
C ARG A 131 13.16 -20.07 -6.58
N LEU A 132 11.95 -19.76 -6.13
CA LEU A 132 10.86 -20.71 -5.98
C LEU A 132 9.94 -20.64 -7.22
N ASN A 133 9.42 -21.79 -7.62
CA ASN A 133 8.56 -21.90 -8.81
C ASN A 133 7.13 -22.28 -8.42
N GLY A 134 6.16 -21.77 -9.20
CA GLY A 134 4.76 -22.18 -9.16
C GLY A 134 4.12 -22.06 -7.78
N LEU A 135 3.56 -23.17 -7.29
CA LEU A 135 2.82 -23.23 -6.03
C LEU A 135 3.69 -22.90 -4.81
N ALA A 136 4.97 -23.32 -4.82
CA ALA A 136 5.89 -23.04 -3.71
C ALA A 136 6.12 -21.53 -3.52
N ALA A 137 6.21 -20.76 -4.60
CA ALA A 137 6.31 -19.30 -4.54
C ALA A 137 5.06 -18.67 -3.95
N GLY A 138 3.87 -19.16 -4.32
CA GLY A 138 2.59 -18.69 -3.74
C GLY A 138 2.52 -18.91 -2.24
N ILE A 139 2.87 -20.11 -1.76
CA ILE A 139 2.88 -20.46 -0.33
C ILE A 139 3.91 -19.62 0.42
N ALA A 140 5.11 -19.44 -0.14
CA ALA A 140 6.17 -18.64 0.50
C ALA A 140 5.79 -17.15 0.60
N THR A 141 5.13 -16.58 -0.41
CA THR A 141 4.63 -15.20 -0.37
C THR A 141 3.49 -15.02 0.63
N PHE A 142 2.64 -16.04 0.80
CA PHE A 142 1.61 -16.05 1.85
C PHE A 142 2.22 -16.12 3.25
N ALA A 143 3.25 -16.96 3.43
CA ALA A 143 3.99 -17.03 4.69
C ALA A 143 4.66 -15.68 5.02
N LEU A 144 5.24 -14.99 4.02
CA LEU A 144 5.79 -13.63 4.19
C LEU A 144 4.75 -12.64 4.70
N LEU A 145 3.52 -12.68 4.16
CA LEU A 145 2.41 -11.86 4.65
C LEU A 145 2.09 -12.18 6.11
N GLY A 146 2.04 -13.47 6.47
CA GLY A 146 1.81 -13.90 7.86
C GLY A 146 2.91 -13.44 8.82
N VAL A 147 4.18 -13.50 8.40
CA VAL A 147 5.31 -12.99 9.19
C VAL A 147 5.21 -11.48 9.37
N ALA A 148 5.00 -10.72 8.30
CA ALA A 148 4.85 -9.27 8.37
C ALA A 148 3.69 -8.88 9.29
N TYR A 149 2.52 -9.50 9.13
CA TYR A 149 1.38 -9.28 10.00
C TYR A 149 1.72 -9.56 11.48
N ASN A 150 2.36 -10.70 11.77
CA ASN A 150 2.74 -11.08 13.14
C ASN A 150 3.73 -10.09 13.78
N VAL A 151 4.72 -9.64 13.01
CA VAL A 151 5.70 -8.66 13.47
C VAL A 151 5.03 -7.34 13.86
N PHE A 152 4.18 -6.79 13.00
CA PHE A 152 3.51 -5.52 13.29
C PHE A 152 2.41 -5.64 14.34
N PHE A 153 1.72 -6.78 14.41
CA PHE A 153 0.63 -6.99 15.35
C PHE A 153 1.12 -7.21 16.78
N ASN A 154 2.22 -7.95 16.96
CA ASN A 154 2.70 -8.34 18.27
C ASN A 154 3.81 -7.43 18.82
N ASN A 155 4.45 -6.63 17.96
CA ASN A 155 5.60 -5.80 18.37
C ASN A 155 5.19 -4.33 18.53
N LYS A 156 4.90 -3.95 19.77
CA LYS A 156 4.49 -2.59 20.13
C LYS A 156 5.62 -1.54 20.02
N GLU A 157 6.86 -1.98 19.91
CA GLU A 157 8.01 -1.09 19.68
C GLU A 157 8.07 -0.56 18.24
N ILE A 158 7.41 -1.26 17.30
CA ILE A 158 7.40 -0.91 15.87
C ILE A 158 6.09 -0.20 15.47
N GLY A 159 5.02 -0.41 16.24
CA GLY A 159 3.73 0.18 15.91
C GLY A 159 2.65 -0.11 16.95
N PRO A 160 1.40 0.35 16.74
CA PRO A 160 0.32 0.24 17.70
C PRO A 160 -0.21 -1.20 17.88
N GLY A 161 0.36 -2.17 17.21
CA GLY A 161 -0.11 -3.55 17.27
C GLY A 161 -1.50 -3.72 16.66
N SER A 162 -2.44 -4.25 17.45
CA SER A 162 -3.85 -4.47 17.04
C SER A 162 -4.72 -3.22 17.05
N GLN A 163 -4.20 -2.10 17.52
CA GLN A 163 -4.96 -0.87 17.66
C GLN A 163 -4.84 0.01 16.42
N ALA A 164 -5.87 0.85 16.19
CA ALA A 164 -5.82 1.83 15.12
C ALA A 164 -4.79 2.92 15.44
N LEU A 165 -4.14 3.43 14.40
CA LEU A 165 -3.22 4.59 14.47
C LEU A 165 -4.05 5.87 14.45
N PRO A 166 -4.22 6.55 15.60
CA PRO A 166 -4.93 7.83 15.65
C PRO A 166 -4.06 8.95 15.07
N GLY A 167 -4.70 9.98 14.54
CA GLY A 167 -4.05 11.24 14.15
C GLY A 167 -3.20 11.18 12.88
N VAL A 168 -3.26 10.11 12.10
CA VAL A 168 -2.61 10.07 10.78
C VAL A 168 -3.28 11.08 9.86
N PRO A 169 -2.54 12.05 9.28
CA PRO A 169 -3.11 13.06 8.41
C PRO A 169 -3.62 12.43 7.09
N TRP A 170 -4.79 12.86 6.68
CA TRP A 170 -5.41 12.40 5.43
C TRP A 170 -4.94 13.24 4.24
N ILE A 171 -4.79 12.61 3.10
CA ILE A 171 -4.69 13.31 1.83
C ILE A 171 -6.11 13.74 1.45
N THR A 172 -6.48 14.97 1.79
CA THR A 172 -7.82 15.51 1.54
C THR A 172 -8.10 15.74 0.05
N ASN A 173 -7.05 15.87 -0.75
CA ASN A 173 -7.20 16.13 -2.17
C ASN A 173 -7.29 14.83 -2.97
N THR A 174 -8.51 14.44 -3.33
CA THR A 174 -8.80 13.22 -4.10
C THR A 174 -8.13 13.22 -5.48
N TRP A 175 -7.84 14.39 -6.06
CA TRP A 175 -7.14 14.51 -7.33
C TRP A 175 -5.68 14.04 -7.26
N ILE A 176 -5.02 14.23 -6.11
CA ILE A 176 -3.66 13.73 -5.89
C ILE A 176 -3.66 12.20 -5.84
N LEU A 177 -4.65 11.61 -5.17
CA LEU A 177 -4.80 10.14 -5.15
C LEU A 177 -5.10 9.58 -6.54
N LEU A 178 -5.90 10.28 -7.33
CA LEU A 178 -6.16 9.91 -8.72
C LEU A 178 -4.89 9.96 -9.57
N LEU A 179 -4.06 11.02 -9.44
CA LEU A 179 -2.76 11.13 -10.12
C LEU A 179 -1.81 9.98 -9.75
N LEU A 180 -1.86 9.51 -8.51
CA LEU A 180 -1.04 8.37 -8.07
C LEU A 180 -1.60 7.03 -8.56
N ALA A 181 -2.88 6.98 -8.93
CA ALA A 181 -3.58 5.78 -9.40
C ALA A 181 -3.48 5.57 -10.92
N VAL A 182 -3.19 6.62 -11.69
CA VAL A 182 -3.10 6.62 -13.17
C VAL A 182 -1.65 6.59 -13.62
#